data_920f85e0c2c209639c4c64c18dddd033
#
_entry.id   920f85e0c2c209639c4c64c18dddd033
#
_cell.length_a   1.000
_cell.length_b   1.000
_cell.length_c   1.000
_cell.angle_alpha   90.00
_cell.angle_beta   90.00
_cell.angle_gamma   90.00
#
_symmetry.space_group_name_H-M   'P 1'
#
loop_
_entity.id
_entity.type
_entity.pdbx_description
1 polymer ?
#
loop_
_entity_poly.entity_id
_entity_poly.type
_entity_poly.pdbx_seq_one_letter_code
_entity_poly.pdbx_strand_id
1 'polypeptide(L)'
;MAAASGRAQGEKPSIDLSPVLAYNKTILSLGRLAVGIPDRPADLISAGRIPAQKAEELTTMNTNKKLNMTMLCDFYELTMGNGYFKAGYKDRITHFDLFFRSVPDNGGYAIAAGLEQVIEYIQDLHFDPEDIAYLRGRKIFDEDFLDYLANFKFTGDIFAIPEGTPVFPNEPILTVRAPAIQAQLLETYLLLTINHQSLIATKANRIVRAARGRAVLEFGSRRAQGSSGAIDGARAAFIGGCKGTACTISDQLYGVPAGGTMAHAWVQTFDTQYEAFRAYCEIYPENAVLLVDTYNTLESGVPDAIRAFNDVLKPKGITKCGIRLDSGDMAYLTQKARQMLDEAGWTECTITVSNSLDEFIIQDLLLQGAQINTFGVGERLITARSEPVFGGVYKLVAYEDDQGNVIPKIKLSENVSKITTPQYKKVYRLYGGETGKAIGDWLCTYDEDVDSNRNPDGSLTIFDPDATWKKKTIHNFVAKPLQVPIFLGGKLVYQLPKLEEIQQYCSDQMDTLWDEVKRFDNPHNYYVDLSQKLWNTKYDLITHHK
;
A
#
# COMPACT_ATOMS: atom_id res chain seq x y z
N MET A 1 6.29 81.70 3.77
CA MET A 1 5.70 81.87 2.42
C MET A 1 5.30 80.52 1.91
N ALA A 2 4.02 80.24 1.96
CA ALA A 2 3.06 79.76 0.97
C ALA A 2 3.44 78.42 0.37
N ALA A 3 2.83 77.36 0.76
CA ALA A 3 1.54 76.74 0.38
C ALA A 3 1.50 76.29 -1.09
N ALA A 4 1.38 75.00 -1.32
CA ALA A 4 0.48 74.42 -2.32
C ALA A 4 0.27 72.90 -2.06
N SER A 5 -0.94 72.55 -1.74
CA SER A 5 -1.54 71.23 -1.72
C SER A 5 -1.78 70.70 -3.13
N GLY A 6 -1.41 69.46 -3.35
CA GLY A 6 -1.81 68.73 -4.57
C GLY A 6 -2.01 67.25 -4.26
N ARG A 7 -3.23 66.84 -4.01
CA ARG A 7 -3.64 65.45 -3.98
C ARG A 7 -3.62 64.93 -5.44
N ALA A 8 -2.73 64.02 -5.74
CA ALA A 8 -2.82 63.18 -6.93
C ALA A 8 -3.54 61.88 -6.54
N GLN A 9 -4.74 61.68 -7.05
CA GLN A 9 -5.44 60.41 -7.10
C GLN A 9 -4.63 59.45 -7.98
N GLY A 10 -4.03 58.44 -7.40
CA GLY A 10 -3.38 57.39 -8.16
C GLY A 10 -4.39 56.42 -8.76
N GLU A 11 -4.58 56.47 -10.06
CA GLU A 11 -5.22 55.43 -10.82
C GLU A 11 -4.46 54.12 -10.64
N LYS A 12 -5.17 53.04 -10.27
CA LYS A 12 -4.64 51.69 -10.28
C LYS A 12 -4.33 51.32 -11.74
N PRO A 13 -3.14 50.79 -12.05
CA PRO A 13 -2.86 50.32 -13.39
C PRO A 13 -3.78 49.12 -13.69
N SER A 14 -4.67 49.29 -14.66
CA SER A 14 -5.42 48.18 -15.24
C SER A 14 -4.44 47.32 -16.04
N ILE A 15 -4.26 46.06 -15.62
CA ILE A 15 -3.49 45.08 -16.38
C ILE A 15 -4.32 44.74 -17.62
N ASP A 16 -3.85 45.19 -18.80
CA ASP A 16 -4.45 44.81 -20.07
C ASP A 16 -4.12 43.34 -20.36
N LEU A 17 -5.13 42.48 -20.18
CA LEU A 17 -5.03 41.05 -20.47
C LEU A 17 -5.28 40.70 -21.95
N SER A 18 -5.51 41.70 -22.81
CA SER A 18 -5.78 41.51 -24.24
C SER A 18 -4.69 40.72 -24.98
N PRO A 19 -3.37 40.92 -24.71
CA PRO A 19 -2.32 40.15 -25.37
C PRO A 19 -2.31 38.66 -24.95
N VAL A 20 -2.63 38.37 -23.69
CA VAL A 20 -2.67 36.98 -23.16
C VAL A 20 -3.86 36.22 -23.72
N LEU A 21 -5.00 36.87 -23.83
CA LEU A 21 -6.21 36.30 -24.44
C LEU A 21 -6.03 36.10 -25.95
N ALA A 22 -5.36 37.03 -26.65
CA ALA A 22 -5.03 36.88 -28.07
C ALA A 22 -4.02 35.73 -28.31
N TYR A 23 -2.99 35.61 -27.47
CA TYR A 23 -1.99 34.55 -27.57
C TYR A 23 -2.62 33.16 -27.34
N ASN A 24 -3.46 33.00 -26.32
CA ASN A 24 -4.20 31.77 -26.08
C ASN A 24 -5.19 31.41 -27.19
N LYS A 25 -5.89 32.39 -27.77
CA LYS A 25 -6.75 32.17 -28.96
C LYS A 25 -5.93 31.73 -30.17
N THR A 26 -4.75 32.28 -30.38
CA THR A 26 -3.86 31.93 -31.51
C THR A 26 -3.28 30.52 -31.34
N ILE A 27 -2.85 30.12 -30.13
CA ILE A 27 -2.39 28.75 -29.88
C ILE A 27 -3.52 27.75 -30.07
N LEU A 28 -4.71 28.03 -29.57
CA LEU A 28 -5.88 27.17 -29.74
C LEU A 28 -6.30 27.05 -31.22
N SER A 29 -6.18 28.16 -32.02
CA SER A 29 -6.50 28.13 -33.45
C SER A 29 -5.42 27.40 -34.27
N LEU A 30 -4.15 27.56 -33.95
CA LEU A 30 -3.03 26.84 -34.60
C LEU A 30 -3.04 25.33 -34.27
N GLY A 31 -3.33 24.95 -33.03
CA GLY A 31 -3.53 23.55 -32.64
C GLY A 31 -4.74 22.91 -33.33
N ARG A 32 -5.82 23.65 -33.53
CA ARG A 32 -7.01 23.17 -34.24
C ARG A 32 -6.77 22.98 -35.75
N LEU A 33 -5.99 23.84 -36.37
CA LEU A 33 -5.62 23.72 -37.80
C LEU A 33 -4.68 22.53 -38.07
N ALA A 34 -3.85 22.15 -37.10
CA ALA A 34 -2.91 21.05 -37.27
C ALA A 34 -3.53 19.64 -37.09
N VAL A 35 -4.67 19.50 -36.36
CA VAL A 35 -5.24 18.19 -36.01
C VAL A 35 -6.69 18.01 -36.46
N GLY A 36 -7.41 19.08 -36.89
CA GLY A 36 -8.74 19.01 -37.47
C GLY A 36 -9.83 18.41 -36.55
N ILE A 37 -9.73 18.59 -35.23
CA ILE A 37 -10.67 18.01 -34.25
C ILE A 37 -11.84 19.01 -34.01
N PRO A 38 -13.11 18.64 -34.23
CA PRO A 38 -14.29 19.47 -33.98
C PRO A 38 -14.60 19.59 -32.47
N ASP A 39 -15.27 20.68 -32.10
CA ASP A 39 -15.52 21.06 -30.71
C ASP A 39 -16.57 20.21 -29.96
N ARG A 40 -17.35 19.39 -30.65
CA ARG A 40 -18.40 18.54 -30.04
C ARG A 40 -18.56 17.22 -30.81
N PRO A 41 -18.96 16.12 -30.16
CA PRO A 41 -19.28 14.86 -30.84
C PRO A 41 -20.34 15.01 -31.94
N ALA A 42 -21.32 15.90 -31.76
CA ALA A 42 -22.36 16.21 -32.75
C ALA A 42 -21.81 16.77 -34.07
N ASP A 43 -20.68 17.47 -34.03
CA ASP A 43 -20.06 18.07 -35.22
C ASP A 43 -19.31 17.03 -36.07
N LEU A 44 -18.90 15.90 -35.46
CA LEU A 44 -18.31 14.75 -36.14
C LEU A 44 -19.35 13.92 -36.91
N ILE A 45 -20.58 13.86 -36.39
CA ILE A 45 -21.71 13.17 -37.05
C ILE A 45 -22.15 13.93 -38.28
N SER A 46 -22.31 15.29 -38.16
CA SER A 46 -22.71 16.14 -39.26
C SER A 46 -21.71 16.24 -40.39
N ALA A 47 -20.42 15.99 -40.10
CA ALA A 47 -19.33 15.95 -41.08
C ALA A 47 -19.16 14.60 -41.80
N GLY A 48 -19.97 13.58 -41.48
CA GLY A 48 -19.90 12.24 -42.07
C GLY A 48 -18.59 11.46 -41.76
N ARG A 49 -17.84 11.91 -40.73
CA ARG A 49 -16.55 11.35 -40.38
C ARG A 49 -16.63 10.14 -39.44
N ILE A 50 -17.75 9.98 -38.75
CA ILE A 50 -18.03 8.81 -37.89
C ILE A 50 -19.49 8.36 -38.17
N PRO A 51 -19.75 7.05 -38.40
CA PRO A 51 -21.10 6.52 -38.47
C PRO A 51 -21.87 6.82 -37.17
N ALA A 52 -23.15 7.19 -37.26
CA ALA A 52 -23.97 7.51 -36.09
C ALA A 52 -23.95 6.41 -35.00
N GLN A 53 -23.95 5.17 -35.43
CA GLN A 53 -23.84 3.99 -34.56
C GLN A 53 -22.54 3.97 -33.73
N LYS A 54 -21.41 4.37 -34.32
CA LYS A 54 -20.12 4.46 -33.66
C LYS A 54 -19.98 5.67 -32.74
N ALA A 55 -20.76 6.71 -33.00
CA ALA A 55 -20.83 7.89 -32.11
C ALA A 55 -21.75 7.63 -30.90
N GLU A 56 -22.80 6.82 -31.04
CA GLU A 56 -23.58 6.29 -29.92
C GLU A 56 -22.72 5.36 -29.04
N GLU A 57 -21.91 4.48 -29.63
CA GLU A 57 -20.96 3.64 -28.89
C GLU A 57 -19.92 4.46 -28.13
N LEU A 58 -19.42 5.56 -28.70
CA LEU A 58 -18.50 6.49 -28.02
C LEU A 58 -19.17 7.35 -26.94
N THR A 59 -20.48 7.63 -27.05
CA THR A 59 -21.24 8.37 -26.04
C THR A 59 -21.81 7.48 -24.94
N THR A 60 -21.96 6.19 -25.20
CA THR A 60 -22.37 5.15 -24.24
C THR A 60 -21.17 4.43 -23.63
N MET A 61 -19.99 5.00 -23.60
CA MET A 61 -18.97 4.54 -22.63
C MET A 61 -19.59 4.67 -21.24
N ASN A 62 -20.15 3.55 -20.81
CA ASN A 62 -20.86 3.41 -19.55
C ASN A 62 -19.83 3.66 -18.43
N THR A 63 -19.74 4.93 -18.00
CA THR A 63 -18.80 5.39 -16.97
C THR A 63 -19.02 4.70 -15.61
N ASN A 64 -20.04 3.84 -15.50
CA ASN A 64 -20.40 3.09 -14.31
C ASN A 64 -20.10 1.57 -14.40
N LYS A 65 -19.53 1.06 -15.50
CA LYS A 65 -19.10 -0.37 -15.53
C LYS A 65 -17.84 -0.49 -14.69
N LYS A 66 -17.87 -1.29 -13.63
CA LYS A 66 -16.67 -1.68 -12.86
C LYS A 66 -15.64 -2.23 -13.86
N LEU A 67 -14.45 -1.67 -13.88
CA LEU A 67 -13.39 -2.12 -14.79
C LEU A 67 -13.05 -3.58 -14.49
N ASN A 68 -13.20 -4.45 -15.47
CA ASN A 68 -12.74 -5.83 -15.38
C ASN A 68 -11.21 -5.85 -15.40
N MET A 69 -10.61 -6.33 -14.33
CA MET A 69 -9.14 -6.34 -14.16
C MET A 69 -8.47 -7.60 -14.75
N THR A 70 -9.22 -8.51 -15.37
CA THR A 70 -8.69 -9.75 -15.96
C THR A 70 -7.62 -9.50 -17.02
N MET A 71 -7.78 -8.42 -17.81
CA MET A 71 -6.82 -8.00 -18.81
C MET A 71 -5.63 -7.22 -18.24
N LEU A 72 -5.57 -6.96 -16.94
CA LEU A 72 -4.39 -6.41 -16.27
C LEU A 72 -3.37 -7.53 -16.02
N CYS A 73 -2.81 -8.02 -17.10
CA CYS A 73 -1.76 -9.04 -17.13
C CYS A 73 -0.66 -8.64 -18.10
N ASP A 74 0.56 -9.07 -17.85
CA ASP A 74 1.65 -8.89 -18.79
C ASP A 74 1.38 -9.75 -20.03
N PHE A 75 1.62 -9.19 -21.21
CA PHE A 75 1.24 -9.84 -22.46
C PHE A 75 1.87 -11.22 -22.66
N TYR A 76 3.06 -11.46 -22.06
CA TYR A 76 3.70 -12.77 -22.11
C TYR A 76 2.89 -13.87 -21.39
N GLU A 77 2.06 -13.52 -20.41
CA GLU A 77 1.20 -14.48 -19.71
C GLU A 77 0.18 -15.09 -20.68
N LEU A 78 -0.39 -14.27 -21.57
CA LEU A 78 -1.30 -14.72 -22.62
C LEU A 78 -0.56 -15.54 -23.70
N THR A 79 0.63 -15.10 -24.14
CA THR A 79 1.40 -15.84 -25.16
C THR A 79 1.91 -17.18 -24.62
N MET A 80 2.35 -17.22 -23.34
CA MET A 80 2.68 -18.49 -22.67
C MET A 80 1.44 -19.36 -22.49
N GLY A 81 0.29 -18.76 -22.11
CA GLY A 81 -0.99 -19.46 -21.99
C GLY A 81 -1.38 -20.18 -23.28
N ASN A 82 -1.32 -19.49 -24.43
CA ASN A 82 -1.53 -20.10 -25.74
C ASN A 82 -0.50 -21.21 -26.03
N GLY A 83 0.78 -20.98 -25.67
CA GLY A 83 1.84 -21.96 -25.78
C GLY A 83 1.56 -23.24 -24.96
N TYR A 84 1.17 -23.10 -23.69
CA TYR A 84 0.80 -24.23 -22.84
C TYR A 84 -0.41 -24.98 -23.41
N PHE A 85 -1.39 -24.26 -23.94
CA PHE A 85 -2.57 -24.85 -24.56
C PHE A 85 -2.19 -25.72 -25.74
N LYS A 86 -1.39 -25.22 -26.68
CA LYS A 86 -0.93 -25.94 -27.90
C LYS A 86 0.02 -27.09 -27.59
N ALA A 87 0.88 -26.94 -26.59
CA ALA A 87 1.81 -27.99 -26.17
C ALA A 87 1.16 -29.11 -25.34
N GLY A 88 -0.14 -29.02 -25.04
CA GLY A 88 -0.87 -30.03 -24.26
C GLY A 88 -0.63 -29.96 -22.75
N TYR A 89 -0.14 -28.81 -22.25
CA TYR A 89 0.15 -28.59 -20.82
C TYR A 89 -0.90 -27.75 -20.09
N LYS A 90 -2.04 -27.44 -20.72
CA LYS A 90 -3.07 -26.58 -20.15
C LYS A 90 -3.58 -27.05 -18.77
N ASP A 91 -3.68 -28.36 -18.58
CA ASP A 91 -4.20 -28.99 -17.37
C ASP A 91 -3.11 -29.44 -16.38
N ARG A 92 -1.83 -29.24 -16.72
CA ARG A 92 -0.70 -29.59 -15.85
C ARG A 92 -0.75 -28.73 -14.60
N ILE A 93 -0.86 -29.35 -13.43
CA ILE A 93 -0.83 -28.64 -12.15
C ILE A 93 0.57 -28.11 -11.89
N THR A 94 0.65 -26.83 -11.60
CA THR A 94 1.88 -26.09 -11.29
C THR A 94 1.77 -25.43 -9.94
N HIS A 95 2.92 -25.25 -9.28
CA HIS A 95 3.04 -24.57 -8.01
C HIS A 95 3.90 -23.32 -8.19
N PHE A 96 3.35 -22.17 -7.83
CA PHE A 96 4.03 -20.88 -7.86
C PHE A 96 4.04 -20.29 -6.45
N ASP A 97 5.16 -19.69 -6.09
CA ASP A 97 5.28 -18.90 -4.87
C ASP A 97 5.45 -17.43 -5.20
N LEU A 98 4.72 -16.59 -4.47
CA LEU A 98 4.97 -15.16 -4.36
C LEU A 98 5.78 -14.90 -3.10
N PHE A 99 6.95 -14.29 -3.24
CA PHE A 99 7.86 -13.96 -2.14
C PHE A 99 8.72 -12.74 -2.49
N PHE A 100 9.43 -12.18 -1.51
CA PHE A 100 10.39 -11.07 -1.72
C PHE A 100 11.77 -11.44 -1.21
N ARG A 101 12.82 -10.66 -1.58
CA ARG A 101 14.22 -11.01 -1.30
C ARG A 101 14.91 -10.11 -0.30
N SER A 102 14.45 -8.89 -0.15
CA SER A 102 14.99 -7.90 0.78
C SER A 102 13.87 -7.06 1.36
N VAL A 103 14.01 -6.69 2.63
CA VAL A 103 13.07 -5.77 3.27
C VAL A 103 13.39 -4.35 2.83
N PRO A 104 12.38 -3.55 2.41
CA PRO A 104 12.60 -2.15 2.08
C PRO A 104 13.23 -1.36 3.23
N ASP A 105 13.97 -0.31 2.89
CA ASP A 105 14.69 0.56 3.84
C ASP A 105 15.68 -0.22 4.76
N ASN A 106 16.23 -1.32 4.27
CA ASN A 106 17.06 -2.23 5.07
C ASN A 106 16.41 -2.61 6.41
N GLY A 107 15.09 -2.70 6.44
CA GLY A 107 14.32 -3.06 7.62
C GLY A 107 14.50 -4.53 8.01
N GLY A 108 14.07 -4.88 9.22
CA GLY A 108 14.16 -6.25 9.72
C GLY A 108 12.95 -7.13 9.38
N TYR A 109 11.86 -6.56 8.87
CA TYR A 109 10.60 -7.24 8.54
C TYR A 109 9.80 -6.43 7.53
N ALA A 110 8.83 -7.08 6.88
CA ALA A 110 7.76 -6.42 6.13
C ALA A 110 6.40 -6.86 6.70
N ILE A 111 5.33 -6.13 6.35
CA ILE A 111 3.95 -6.48 6.74
C ILE A 111 3.22 -6.99 5.50
N ALA A 112 2.66 -8.19 5.57
CA ALA A 112 1.83 -8.73 4.49
C ALA A 112 0.51 -7.96 4.41
N ALA A 113 0.15 -7.49 3.20
CA ALA A 113 -1.10 -6.80 2.93
C ALA A 113 -1.50 -6.96 1.45
N GLY A 114 -2.81 -6.77 1.14
CA GLY A 114 -3.37 -6.86 -0.21
C GLY A 114 -4.15 -8.15 -0.50
N LEU A 115 -4.33 -9.03 0.48
CA LEU A 115 -5.02 -10.31 0.28
C LEU A 115 -6.52 -10.12 -0.06
N GLU A 116 -7.19 -9.13 0.53
CA GLU A 116 -8.59 -8.84 0.24
C GLU A 116 -8.81 -8.54 -1.25
N GLN A 117 -7.98 -7.65 -1.84
CA GLN A 117 -8.08 -7.29 -3.26
C GLN A 117 -7.69 -8.46 -4.17
N VAL A 118 -6.77 -9.32 -3.73
CA VAL A 118 -6.47 -10.59 -4.44
C VAL A 118 -7.68 -11.51 -4.45
N ILE A 119 -8.39 -11.65 -3.33
CA ILE A 119 -9.61 -12.47 -3.24
C ILE A 119 -10.70 -11.91 -4.17
N GLU A 120 -10.95 -10.60 -4.12
CA GLU A 120 -11.92 -9.93 -5.00
C GLU A 120 -11.60 -10.14 -6.48
N TYR A 121 -10.33 -9.98 -6.86
CA TYR A 121 -9.88 -10.21 -8.23
C TYR A 121 -10.16 -11.63 -8.70
N ILE A 122 -9.80 -12.65 -7.92
CA ILE A 122 -9.97 -14.05 -8.30
C ILE A 122 -11.45 -14.43 -8.39
N GLN A 123 -12.30 -13.88 -7.52
CA GLN A 123 -13.74 -14.11 -7.59
C GLN A 123 -14.39 -13.47 -8.83
N ASP A 124 -13.82 -12.36 -9.32
CA ASP A 124 -14.32 -11.61 -10.48
C ASP A 124 -13.59 -11.97 -11.78
N LEU A 125 -12.67 -12.93 -11.75
CA LEU A 125 -11.78 -13.28 -12.86
C LEU A 125 -12.54 -13.98 -14.00
N HIS A 126 -12.73 -13.25 -15.11
CA HIS A 126 -13.39 -13.74 -16.34
C HIS A 126 -13.03 -12.85 -17.52
N PHE A 127 -13.07 -13.41 -18.72
CA PHE A 127 -12.87 -12.64 -19.95
C PHE A 127 -14.22 -12.22 -20.54
N ASP A 128 -14.43 -10.92 -20.71
CA ASP A 128 -15.60 -10.38 -21.41
C ASP A 128 -15.55 -10.68 -22.92
N PRO A 129 -16.69 -10.71 -23.64
CA PRO A 129 -16.69 -10.86 -25.10
C PRO A 129 -15.83 -9.82 -25.83
N GLU A 130 -15.73 -8.60 -25.30
CA GLU A 130 -14.88 -7.52 -25.81
C GLU A 130 -13.40 -7.87 -25.69
N ASP A 131 -12.98 -8.49 -24.58
CA ASP A 131 -11.61 -8.94 -24.36
C ASP A 131 -11.23 -10.01 -25.39
N ILE A 132 -12.10 -11.00 -25.60
CA ILE A 132 -11.90 -12.05 -26.60
C ILE A 132 -11.85 -11.48 -28.02
N ALA A 133 -12.72 -10.52 -28.35
CA ALA A 133 -12.70 -9.85 -29.64
C ALA A 133 -11.39 -9.07 -29.86
N TYR A 134 -10.90 -8.37 -28.82
CA TYR A 134 -9.60 -7.69 -28.86
C TYR A 134 -8.46 -8.69 -29.10
N LEU A 135 -8.39 -9.77 -28.32
CA LEU A 135 -7.35 -10.79 -28.45
C LEU A 135 -7.38 -11.46 -29.83
N ARG A 136 -8.58 -11.78 -30.35
CA ARG A 136 -8.77 -12.30 -31.71
C ARG A 136 -8.24 -11.34 -32.78
N GLY A 137 -8.46 -10.03 -32.57
CA GLY A 137 -7.93 -8.98 -33.44
C GLY A 137 -6.40 -8.91 -33.50
N ARG A 138 -5.69 -9.43 -32.50
CA ARG A 138 -4.21 -9.53 -32.49
C ARG A 138 -3.66 -10.54 -33.49
N LYS A 139 -4.47 -11.51 -33.92
CA LYS A 139 -4.12 -12.54 -34.93
C LYS A 139 -2.89 -13.40 -34.60
N ILE A 140 -2.62 -13.61 -33.32
CA ILE A 140 -1.50 -14.42 -32.80
C ILE A 140 -1.95 -15.54 -31.87
N PHE A 141 -3.22 -15.56 -31.50
CA PHE A 141 -3.81 -16.58 -30.65
C PHE A 141 -4.68 -17.53 -31.45
N ASP A 142 -4.66 -18.82 -31.08
CA ASP A 142 -5.51 -19.84 -31.68
C ASP A 142 -6.96 -19.71 -31.20
N GLU A 143 -7.92 -20.02 -32.08
CA GLU A 143 -9.35 -19.92 -31.73
C GLU A 143 -9.72 -20.83 -30.54
N ASP A 144 -9.20 -22.07 -30.51
CA ASP A 144 -9.45 -23.00 -29.40
C ASP A 144 -8.96 -22.42 -28.03
N PHE A 145 -7.84 -21.65 -28.04
CA PHE A 145 -7.36 -20.97 -26.85
C PHE A 145 -8.25 -19.78 -26.49
N LEU A 146 -8.73 -19.02 -27.46
CA LEU A 146 -9.68 -17.95 -27.23
C LEU A 146 -11.02 -18.48 -26.68
N ASP A 147 -11.49 -19.63 -27.15
CA ASP A 147 -12.66 -20.31 -26.62
C ASP A 147 -12.43 -20.81 -25.16
N TYR A 148 -11.21 -21.27 -24.86
CA TYR A 148 -10.81 -21.60 -23.48
C TYR A 148 -10.88 -20.36 -22.59
N LEU A 149 -10.34 -19.20 -23.03
CA LEU A 149 -10.40 -17.96 -22.25
C LEU A 149 -11.83 -17.46 -22.08
N ALA A 150 -12.69 -17.53 -23.11
CA ALA A 150 -14.10 -17.14 -23.02
C ALA A 150 -14.89 -17.95 -21.96
N ASN A 151 -14.43 -19.17 -21.62
CA ASN A 151 -15.00 -20.04 -20.60
C ASN A 151 -14.12 -20.13 -19.34
N PHE A 152 -13.20 -19.20 -19.18
CA PHE A 152 -12.22 -19.24 -18.09
C PHE A 152 -12.87 -19.20 -16.72
N LYS A 153 -12.42 -20.10 -15.85
CA LYS A 153 -12.72 -20.12 -14.42
C LYS A 153 -11.50 -20.58 -13.65
N PHE A 154 -11.19 -19.89 -12.59
CA PHE A 154 -10.15 -20.35 -11.68
C PHE A 154 -10.63 -21.58 -10.91
N THR A 155 -9.86 -22.65 -10.93
CA THR A 155 -10.18 -23.94 -10.28
C THR A 155 -9.05 -24.43 -9.37
N GLY A 156 -8.03 -23.62 -9.16
CA GLY A 156 -6.86 -23.96 -8.35
C GLY A 156 -7.07 -23.78 -6.86
N ASP A 157 -6.00 -24.05 -6.13
CA ASP A 157 -5.87 -23.81 -4.69
C ASP A 157 -4.94 -22.61 -4.46
N ILE A 158 -5.24 -21.79 -3.44
CA ILE A 158 -4.39 -20.69 -3.00
C ILE A 158 -4.26 -20.77 -1.50
N PHE A 159 -3.01 -20.70 -1.06
CA PHE A 159 -2.63 -20.56 0.35
C PHE A 159 -1.90 -19.23 0.52
N ALA A 160 -2.21 -18.47 1.56
CA ALA A 160 -1.56 -17.20 1.82
C ALA A 160 -1.34 -16.94 3.30
N ILE A 161 -0.36 -16.12 3.60
CA ILE A 161 -0.14 -15.55 4.94
C ILE A 161 -1.20 -14.47 5.16
N PRO A 162 -1.94 -14.48 6.29
CA PRO A 162 -2.95 -13.46 6.60
C PRO A 162 -2.37 -12.05 6.64
N GLU A 163 -3.17 -11.06 6.23
CA GLU A 163 -2.79 -9.66 6.30
C GLU A 163 -2.45 -9.21 7.72
N GLY A 164 -1.53 -8.28 7.85
CA GLY A 164 -1.03 -7.82 9.15
C GLY A 164 0.09 -8.68 9.74
N THR A 165 0.39 -9.85 9.15
CA THR A 165 1.49 -10.69 9.61
C THR A 165 2.84 -10.09 9.21
N PRO A 166 3.82 -9.94 10.14
CA PRO A 166 5.19 -9.65 9.75
C PRO A 166 5.78 -10.82 8.98
N VAL A 167 6.40 -10.53 7.84
CA VAL A 167 6.99 -11.51 6.92
C VAL A 167 8.44 -11.17 6.62
N PHE A 168 9.20 -12.19 6.19
CA PHE A 168 10.64 -12.08 6.01
C PHE A 168 11.07 -12.55 4.61
N PRO A 169 12.27 -12.16 4.13
CA PRO A 169 12.76 -12.57 2.83
C PRO A 169 12.75 -14.08 2.60
N ASN A 170 12.40 -14.49 1.37
CA ASN A 170 12.35 -15.88 0.90
C ASN A 170 11.23 -16.76 1.50
N GLU A 171 10.32 -16.19 2.29
CA GLU A 171 9.07 -16.86 2.68
C GLU A 171 8.03 -16.75 1.57
N PRO A 172 7.32 -17.82 1.20
CA PRO A 172 6.18 -17.72 0.32
C PRO A 172 5.02 -17.00 1.05
N ILE A 173 4.79 -15.73 0.72
CA ILE A 173 3.64 -14.96 1.21
C ILE A 173 2.34 -15.58 0.69
N LEU A 174 2.37 -16.03 -0.56
CA LEU A 174 1.24 -16.66 -1.23
C LEU A 174 1.74 -17.79 -2.13
N THR A 175 1.06 -18.92 -2.10
CA THR A 175 1.32 -20.09 -2.95
C THR A 175 0.09 -20.40 -3.78
N VAL A 176 0.25 -20.51 -5.09
CA VAL A 176 -0.80 -20.94 -6.04
C VAL A 176 -0.49 -22.34 -6.51
N ARG A 177 -1.45 -23.26 -6.36
CA ARG A 177 -1.44 -24.59 -6.95
C ARG A 177 -2.61 -24.67 -7.97
N ALA A 178 -2.31 -24.63 -9.25
CA ALA A 178 -3.36 -24.56 -10.28
C ALA A 178 -2.87 -25.09 -11.64
N PRO A 179 -3.79 -25.37 -12.58
CA PRO A 179 -3.45 -25.61 -13.97
C PRO A 179 -2.55 -24.49 -14.52
N ALA A 180 -1.57 -24.84 -15.35
CA ALA A 180 -0.46 -23.95 -15.74
C ALA A 180 -0.94 -22.59 -16.30
N ILE A 181 -1.97 -22.57 -17.15
CA ILE A 181 -2.53 -21.33 -17.70
C ILE A 181 -3.15 -20.48 -16.59
N GLN A 182 -3.91 -21.09 -15.70
CA GLN A 182 -4.59 -20.40 -14.61
C GLN A 182 -3.59 -19.78 -13.62
N ALA A 183 -2.57 -20.54 -13.23
CA ALA A 183 -1.53 -20.06 -12.32
C ALA A 183 -0.73 -18.90 -12.95
N GLN A 184 -0.43 -18.97 -14.26
CA GLN A 184 0.34 -17.96 -14.96
C GLN A 184 -0.42 -16.62 -15.09
N LEU A 185 -1.71 -16.65 -15.41
CA LEU A 185 -2.53 -15.45 -15.59
C LEU A 185 -2.76 -14.62 -14.31
N LEU A 186 -2.35 -15.12 -13.16
CA LEU A 186 -2.46 -14.38 -11.90
C LEU A 186 -1.23 -13.51 -11.59
N GLU A 187 -0.09 -13.74 -12.26
CA GLU A 187 1.23 -13.19 -11.86
C GLU A 187 1.19 -11.67 -11.68
N THR A 188 0.79 -10.94 -12.71
CA THR A 188 0.86 -9.47 -12.70
C THR A 188 -0.04 -8.86 -11.63
N TYR A 189 -1.30 -9.31 -11.53
CA TYR A 189 -2.21 -8.72 -10.54
C TYR A 189 -1.81 -9.04 -9.09
N LEU A 190 -1.41 -10.29 -8.82
CA LEU A 190 -0.91 -10.68 -7.50
C LEU A 190 0.29 -9.83 -7.07
N LEU A 191 1.27 -9.69 -7.98
CA LEU A 191 2.48 -8.90 -7.71
C LEU A 191 2.16 -7.42 -7.52
N LEU A 192 1.35 -6.83 -8.38
CA LEU A 192 0.95 -5.42 -8.29
C LEU A 192 0.32 -5.12 -6.92
N THR A 193 -0.62 -5.95 -6.50
CA THR A 193 -1.41 -5.76 -5.30
C THR A 193 -0.59 -5.99 -4.02
N ILE A 194 0.05 -7.15 -3.93
CA ILE A 194 0.83 -7.52 -2.73
C ILE A 194 2.07 -6.61 -2.58
N ASN A 195 2.77 -6.28 -3.67
CA ASN A 195 3.92 -5.38 -3.61
C ASN A 195 3.54 -4.00 -3.07
N HIS A 196 2.51 -3.38 -3.66
CA HIS A 196 2.11 -2.03 -3.26
C HIS A 196 1.62 -2.00 -1.81
N GLN A 197 0.65 -2.85 -1.46
CA GLN A 197 0.04 -2.78 -0.13
C GLN A 197 1.01 -3.22 0.97
N SER A 198 1.82 -4.26 0.74
CA SER A 198 2.83 -4.66 1.72
C SER A 198 3.91 -3.60 1.92
N LEU A 199 4.33 -2.91 0.86
CA LEU A 199 5.27 -1.79 0.95
C LEU A 199 4.71 -0.66 1.82
N ILE A 200 3.46 -0.22 1.55
CA ILE A 200 2.85 0.90 2.27
C ILE A 200 2.53 0.50 3.73
N ALA A 201 2.02 -0.71 3.98
CA ALA A 201 1.80 -1.19 5.35
C ALA A 201 3.11 -1.25 6.15
N THR A 202 4.19 -1.71 5.54
CA THR A 202 5.54 -1.74 6.15
C THR A 202 6.02 -0.34 6.48
N LYS A 203 5.94 0.60 5.53
CA LYS A 203 6.34 2.00 5.73
C LYS A 203 5.51 2.67 6.82
N ALA A 204 4.19 2.47 6.80
CA ALA A 204 3.29 2.98 7.82
C ALA A 204 3.64 2.45 9.21
N ASN A 205 3.91 1.15 9.35
CA ASN A 205 4.28 0.54 10.63
C ASN A 205 5.59 1.13 11.19
N ARG A 206 6.60 1.35 10.35
CA ARG A 206 7.84 2.04 10.75
C ARG A 206 7.54 3.43 11.29
N ILE A 207 6.74 4.22 10.59
CA ILE A 207 6.35 5.59 10.97
C ILE A 207 5.55 5.59 12.28
N VAL A 208 4.56 4.70 12.41
CA VAL A 208 3.75 4.57 13.64
C VAL A 208 4.61 4.22 14.84
N ARG A 209 5.57 3.32 14.70
CA ARG A 209 6.51 2.97 15.78
C ARG A 209 7.42 4.15 16.15
N ALA A 210 7.88 4.91 15.16
CA ALA A 210 8.66 6.12 15.41
C ALA A 210 7.88 7.17 16.22
N ALA A 211 6.55 7.22 16.08
CA ALA A 211 5.68 8.14 16.81
C ALA A 211 5.50 7.79 18.30
N ARG A 212 6.01 6.65 18.78
CA ARG A 212 6.03 6.26 20.20
C ARG A 212 4.67 6.41 20.88
N GLY A 213 3.63 5.80 20.32
CA GLY A 213 2.25 5.80 20.83
C GLY A 213 1.40 7.02 20.47
N ARG A 214 1.96 8.02 19.79
CA ARG A 214 1.20 9.16 19.26
C ARG A 214 0.45 8.74 18.01
N ALA A 215 -0.68 9.39 17.74
CA ALA A 215 -1.48 9.08 16.55
C ALA A 215 -0.73 9.46 15.25
N VAL A 216 -0.85 8.61 14.25
CA VAL A 216 -0.40 8.89 12.88
C VAL A 216 -1.60 8.82 11.95
N LEU A 217 -1.80 9.84 11.14
CA LEU A 217 -2.82 9.93 10.09
C LEU A 217 -2.14 9.91 8.72
N GLU A 218 -2.69 9.14 7.80
CA GLU A 218 -2.24 9.10 6.42
C GLU A 218 -2.80 10.31 5.64
N PHE A 219 -1.96 11.25 5.21
CA PHE A 219 -2.34 12.50 4.53
C PHE A 219 -1.78 12.60 3.10
N GLY A 220 -1.50 11.46 2.47
CA GLY A 220 -0.77 11.38 1.21
C GLY A 220 -1.59 11.22 -0.07
N SER A 221 -2.92 11.06 -0.01
CA SER A 221 -3.75 10.70 -1.16
C SER A 221 -3.45 11.50 -2.43
N ARG A 222 -3.28 12.83 -2.33
CA ARG A 222 -2.95 13.72 -3.47
C ARG A 222 -1.53 13.55 -4.02
N ARG A 223 -0.68 12.73 -3.40
CA ARG A 223 0.71 12.44 -3.77
C ARG A 223 0.93 11.01 -4.21
N ALA A 224 -0.10 10.16 -4.12
CA ALA A 224 -0.04 8.76 -4.52
C ALA A 224 0.11 8.60 -6.04
N GLN A 225 0.60 7.43 -6.45
CA GLN A 225 0.72 7.06 -7.85
C GLN A 225 -0.62 6.51 -8.37
N GLY A 226 -1.52 7.40 -8.73
CA GLY A 226 -2.85 7.06 -9.24
C GLY A 226 -3.91 6.84 -8.16
N SER A 227 -5.16 6.68 -8.58
CA SER A 227 -6.32 6.55 -7.68
C SER A 227 -6.27 5.29 -6.84
N SER A 228 -5.94 4.13 -7.44
CA SER A 228 -5.79 2.89 -6.69
C SER A 228 -4.67 2.98 -5.66
N GLY A 229 -3.53 3.62 -6.00
CA GLY A 229 -2.45 3.86 -5.06
C GLY A 229 -2.86 4.71 -3.85
N ALA A 230 -3.79 5.66 -4.02
CA ALA A 230 -4.33 6.44 -2.91
C ALA A 230 -5.32 5.62 -2.06
N ILE A 231 -6.23 4.89 -2.72
CA ILE A 231 -7.31 4.15 -2.06
C ILE A 231 -6.76 2.96 -1.27
N ASP A 232 -6.03 2.08 -1.96
CA ASP A 232 -5.47 0.87 -1.38
C ASP A 232 -4.28 1.18 -0.46
N GLY A 233 -3.54 2.26 -0.76
CA GLY A 233 -2.47 2.74 0.11
C GLY A 233 -2.98 3.25 1.46
N ALA A 234 -4.14 3.93 1.51
CA ALA A 234 -4.76 4.33 2.76
C ALA A 234 -5.19 3.12 3.61
N ARG A 235 -5.76 2.08 2.96
CA ARG A 235 -6.09 0.81 3.61
C ARG A 235 -4.84 0.13 4.17
N ALA A 236 -3.80 0.03 3.37
CA ALA A 236 -2.53 -0.58 3.79
C ALA A 236 -1.85 0.19 4.93
N ALA A 237 -1.90 1.54 4.90
CA ALA A 237 -1.39 2.36 5.99
C ALA A 237 -2.17 2.15 7.30
N PHE A 238 -3.48 1.92 7.21
CA PHE A 238 -4.30 1.58 8.37
C PHE A 238 -3.90 0.22 8.96
N ILE A 239 -3.69 -0.81 8.12
CA ILE A 239 -3.15 -2.11 8.57
C ILE A 239 -1.81 -1.91 9.30
N GLY A 240 -0.93 -1.05 8.78
CA GLY A 240 0.35 -0.69 9.39
C GLY A 240 0.26 0.07 10.71
N GLY A 241 -0.95 0.50 11.14
CA GLY A 241 -1.22 1.11 12.44
C GLY A 241 -1.60 2.59 12.41
N CYS A 242 -1.73 3.23 11.23
CA CYS A 242 -2.30 4.57 11.12
C CYS A 242 -3.73 4.59 11.66
N LYS A 243 -4.13 5.71 12.31
CA LYS A 243 -5.44 5.83 12.96
C LYS A 243 -6.54 6.35 12.03
N GLY A 244 -6.19 6.74 10.81
CA GLY A 244 -7.12 7.24 9.81
C GLY A 244 -6.40 7.79 8.59
N THR A 245 -7.16 8.30 7.64
CA THR A 245 -6.69 8.80 6.34
C THR A 245 -7.36 10.11 5.97
N ALA A 246 -6.76 10.88 5.04
CA ALA A 246 -7.42 11.97 4.35
C ALA A 246 -8.22 11.50 3.10
N CYS A 247 -8.18 10.21 2.77
CA CYS A 247 -8.82 9.62 1.59
C CYS A 247 -10.27 9.22 1.88
N THR A 248 -11.20 10.10 1.61
CA THR A 248 -12.63 9.90 1.92
C THR A 248 -13.22 8.62 1.30
N ILE A 249 -12.83 8.26 0.08
CA ILE A 249 -13.32 7.05 -0.57
C ILE A 249 -12.81 5.76 0.11
N SER A 250 -11.65 5.79 0.76
CA SER A 250 -11.15 4.64 1.51
C SER A 250 -11.94 4.41 2.81
N ASP A 251 -12.50 5.47 3.40
CA ASP A 251 -13.46 5.34 4.49
C ASP A 251 -14.76 4.67 3.99
N GLN A 252 -15.29 5.16 2.89
CA GLN A 252 -16.53 4.60 2.32
C GLN A 252 -16.40 3.12 1.90
N LEU A 253 -15.25 2.73 1.34
CA LEU A 253 -15.05 1.36 0.81
C LEU A 253 -14.59 0.38 1.89
N TYR A 254 -13.68 0.79 2.76
CA TYR A 254 -12.97 -0.10 3.70
C TYR A 254 -13.21 0.25 5.17
N GLY A 255 -13.89 1.35 5.46
CA GLY A 255 -14.09 1.79 6.84
C GLY A 255 -12.84 2.41 7.48
N VAL A 256 -11.84 2.82 6.70
CA VAL A 256 -10.67 3.54 7.23
C VAL A 256 -11.12 4.93 7.69
N PRO A 257 -11.09 5.28 8.99
CA PRO A 257 -11.65 6.54 9.46
C PRO A 257 -11.08 7.75 8.71
N ALA A 258 -11.93 8.49 7.98
CA ALA A 258 -11.51 9.70 7.30
C ALA A 258 -11.40 10.86 8.28
N GLY A 259 -10.30 11.61 8.19
CA GLY A 259 -10.03 12.76 9.02
C GLY A 259 -9.33 13.88 8.26
N GLY A 260 -9.57 15.08 8.70
CA GLY A 260 -8.96 16.28 8.12
C GLY A 260 -9.39 17.49 8.89
N THR A 261 -8.71 18.61 8.65
CA THR A 261 -9.02 19.88 9.27
C THR A 261 -9.35 20.91 8.20
N MET A 262 -8.47 21.83 7.93
CA MET A 262 -8.60 22.84 6.88
C MET A 262 -7.30 22.95 6.09
N ALA A 263 -7.36 23.61 4.94
CA ALA A 263 -6.17 24.06 4.21
C ALA A 263 -5.96 25.57 4.44
N HIS A 264 -4.78 26.09 4.13
CA HIS A 264 -4.48 27.53 4.21
C HIS A 264 -5.49 28.37 3.41
N ALA A 265 -6.04 27.82 2.31
CA ALA A 265 -7.08 28.48 1.52
C ALA A 265 -8.32 28.86 2.35
N TRP A 266 -8.73 28.04 3.33
CA TRP A 266 -9.81 28.40 4.24
C TRP A 266 -9.50 29.69 4.99
N VAL A 267 -8.31 29.77 5.58
CA VAL A 267 -7.87 30.98 6.33
C VAL A 267 -7.80 32.19 5.42
N GLN A 268 -7.27 32.02 4.20
CA GLN A 268 -7.10 33.10 3.22
C GLN A 268 -8.41 33.59 2.58
N THR A 269 -9.50 32.84 2.71
CA THR A 269 -10.82 33.22 2.17
C THR A 269 -11.53 34.28 3.04
N PHE A 270 -11.15 34.40 4.32
CA PHE A 270 -11.71 35.38 5.25
C PHE A 270 -10.87 36.65 5.29
N ASP A 271 -11.47 37.76 5.69
CA ASP A 271 -10.79 39.05 5.81
C ASP A 271 -9.69 39.02 6.88
N THR A 272 -9.90 38.24 7.94
CA THR A 272 -8.89 38.02 8.99
C THR A 272 -8.78 36.55 9.37
N GLN A 273 -7.59 36.15 9.81
CA GLN A 273 -7.32 34.80 10.32
C GLN A 273 -8.21 34.44 11.53
N TYR A 274 -8.45 35.41 12.39
CA TYR A 274 -9.34 35.23 13.55
C TYR A 274 -10.77 34.88 13.11
N GLU A 275 -11.32 35.59 12.10
CA GLU A 275 -12.68 35.29 11.58
C GLU A 275 -12.76 33.88 11.02
N ALA A 276 -11.73 33.43 10.29
CA ALA A 276 -11.66 32.07 9.78
C ALA A 276 -11.67 31.02 10.91
N PHE A 277 -10.90 31.25 11.97
CA PHE A 277 -10.81 30.36 13.13
C PHE A 277 -12.11 30.36 13.93
N ARG A 278 -12.69 31.54 14.17
CA ARG A 278 -13.96 31.67 14.84
C ARG A 278 -15.07 30.92 14.09
N ALA A 279 -15.20 31.14 12.80
CA ALA A 279 -16.19 30.46 11.97
C ALA A 279 -16.02 28.94 12.02
N TYR A 280 -14.77 28.43 11.98
CA TYR A 280 -14.53 27.00 12.08
C TYR A 280 -14.93 26.41 13.43
N CYS A 281 -14.63 27.10 14.55
CA CYS A 281 -15.05 26.73 15.88
C CYS A 281 -16.59 26.78 16.06
N GLU A 282 -17.28 27.71 15.38
CA GLU A 282 -18.74 27.79 15.43
C GLU A 282 -19.41 26.62 14.69
N ILE A 283 -18.84 26.19 13.55
CA ILE A 283 -19.36 25.13 12.68
C ILE A 283 -19.00 23.74 13.22
N TYR A 284 -17.75 23.54 13.68
CA TYR A 284 -17.21 22.26 14.15
C TYR A 284 -16.68 22.32 15.58
N PRO A 285 -17.52 22.67 16.57
CA PRO A 285 -17.03 22.92 17.93
C PRO A 285 -16.39 21.70 18.58
N GLU A 286 -16.87 20.48 18.32
CA GLU A 286 -16.33 19.23 18.87
C GLU A 286 -15.05 18.73 18.16
N ASN A 287 -14.73 19.29 16.99
CA ASN A 287 -13.60 18.89 16.15
C ASN A 287 -12.77 20.09 15.68
N ALA A 288 -12.70 21.14 16.50
CA ALA A 288 -11.98 22.37 16.14
C ALA A 288 -10.46 22.16 16.19
N VAL A 289 -9.85 21.92 15.03
CA VAL A 289 -8.39 21.90 14.85
C VAL A 289 -8.00 22.99 13.85
N LEU A 290 -7.30 24.01 14.32
CA LEU A 290 -7.00 25.24 13.58
C LEU A 290 -5.59 25.22 13.00
N LEU A 291 -5.45 25.54 11.71
CA LEU A 291 -4.17 25.62 11.01
C LEU A 291 -3.52 26.99 11.24
N VAL A 292 -2.52 27.03 12.12
CA VAL A 292 -2.01 28.28 12.71
C VAL A 292 -0.80 28.90 12.02
N ASP A 293 -0.31 28.27 10.96
CA ASP A 293 0.93 28.70 10.28
C ASP A 293 0.69 29.31 8.88
N THR A 294 -0.52 29.85 8.64
CA THR A 294 -0.81 30.52 7.36
C THR A 294 0.01 31.80 7.18
N TYR A 295 0.26 32.54 8.25
CA TYR A 295 1.04 33.79 8.24
C TYR A 295 2.20 33.70 9.22
N ASN A 296 2.01 34.10 10.49
CA ASN A 296 3.02 33.97 11.54
C ASN A 296 2.49 33.12 12.69
N THR A 297 3.07 31.96 12.87
CA THR A 297 2.59 30.96 13.85
C THR A 297 2.50 31.51 15.27
N LEU A 298 3.55 32.18 15.77
CA LEU A 298 3.63 32.60 17.18
C LEU A 298 3.10 34.00 17.42
N GLU A 299 3.19 34.91 16.43
CA GLU A 299 2.76 36.31 16.61
C GLU A 299 1.27 36.50 16.31
N SER A 300 0.67 35.67 15.44
CA SER A 300 -0.74 35.79 15.08
C SER A 300 -1.50 34.46 15.14
N GLY A 301 -0.95 33.36 14.61
CA GLY A 301 -1.66 32.11 14.46
C GLY A 301 -2.15 31.51 15.78
N VAL A 302 -1.25 31.24 16.71
CA VAL A 302 -1.59 30.69 18.03
C VAL A 302 -2.41 31.68 18.87
N PRO A 303 -2.08 33.01 18.93
CA PRO A 303 -2.91 33.99 19.60
C PRO A 303 -4.36 34.05 19.08
N ASP A 304 -4.57 34.09 17.76
CA ASP A 304 -5.90 34.13 17.16
C ASP A 304 -6.67 32.81 17.41
N ALA A 305 -5.99 31.66 17.42
CA ALA A 305 -6.59 30.39 17.79
C ALA A 305 -7.07 30.38 19.23
N ILE A 306 -6.22 30.82 20.18
CA ILE A 306 -6.58 30.95 21.60
C ILE A 306 -7.78 31.90 21.76
N ARG A 307 -7.79 33.03 21.04
CA ARG A 307 -8.91 33.96 21.05
C ARG A 307 -10.19 33.30 20.55
N ALA A 308 -10.15 32.60 19.44
CA ALA A 308 -11.31 31.87 18.89
C ALA A 308 -11.82 30.79 19.87
N PHE A 309 -10.92 30.05 20.51
CA PHE A 309 -11.29 29.06 21.52
C PHE A 309 -11.97 29.72 22.74
N ASN A 310 -11.44 30.85 23.22
CA ASN A 310 -12.03 31.60 24.33
C ASN A 310 -13.40 32.16 23.99
N ASP A 311 -13.59 32.70 22.79
CA ASP A 311 -14.82 33.34 22.39
C ASP A 311 -15.93 32.35 21.99
N VAL A 312 -15.58 31.15 21.48
CA VAL A 312 -16.55 30.19 20.93
C VAL A 312 -16.66 28.91 21.76
N LEU A 313 -15.54 28.24 22.07
CA LEU A 313 -15.56 26.93 22.72
C LEU A 313 -15.76 27.02 24.22
N LYS A 314 -15.05 27.92 24.87
CA LYS A 314 -15.11 28.10 26.34
C LYS A 314 -16.51 28.40 26.86
N PRO A 315 -17.33 29.28 26.22
CA PRO A 315 -18.72 29.52 26.64
C PRO A 315 -19.62 28.30 26.52
N LYS A 316 -19.27 27.35 25.61
CA LYS A 316 -19.98 26.08 25.40
C LYS A 316 -19.50 24.97 26.34
N GLY A 317 -18.51 25.22 27.18
CA GLY A 317 -17.90 24.23 28.08
C GLY A 317 -17.03 23.19 27.35
N ILE A 318 -16.60 23.48 26.10
CA ILE A 318 -15.78 22.56 25.28
C ILE A 318 -14.31 22.85 25.60
N THR A 319 -13.59 21.83 26.05
CA THR A 319 -12.15 21.87 26.35
C THR A 319 -11.28 21.18 25.31
N LYS A 320 -11.88 20.27 24.54
CA LYS A 320 -11.19 19.53 23.47
C LYS A 320 -11.10 20.39 22.23
N CYS A 321 -9.88 20.73 21.85
CA CYS A 321 -9.57 21.45 20.62
C CYS A 321 -8.17 21.07 20.15
N GLY A 322 -7.73 21.62 19.04
CA GLY A 322 -6.38 21.39 18.53
C GLY A 322 -5.87 22.53 17.66
N ILE A 323 -4.57 22.55 17.50
CA ILE A 323 -3.90 23.35 16.48
C ILE A 323 -3.10 22.44 15.56
N ARG A 324 -2.86 22.90 14.34
CA ARG A 324 -2.02 22.20 13.36
C ARG A 324 -0.95 23.13 12.81
N LEU A 325 0.27 22.60 12.71
CA LEU A 325 1.42 23.22 12.06
C LEU A 325 1.82 22.39 10.85
N ASP A 326 2.05 23.05 9.71
CA ASP A 326 2.43 22.42 8.44
C ASP A 326 3.78 22.95 7.90
N SER A 327 4.39 23.94 8.57
CA SER A 327 5.63 24.61 8.15
C SER A 327 6.46 25.11 9.32
N GLY A 328 7.76 25.38 9.06
CA GLY A 328 8.71 25.93 10.02
C GLY A 328 9.46 24.88 10.84
N ASP A 329 10.18 25.32 11.86
CA ASP A 329 10.88 24.44 12.82
C ASP A 329 9.86 23.84 13.81
N MET A 330 9.46 22.59 13.55
CA MET A 330 8.42 21.91 14.31
C MET A 330 8.79 21.69 15.78
N ALA A 331 10.07 21.45 16.09
CA ALA A 331 10.48 21.25 17.47
C ALA A 331 10.32 22.55 18.27
N TYR A 332 10.86 23.65 17.77
CA TYR A 332 10.77 24.97 18.39
C TYR A 332 9.31 25.46 18.46
N LEU A 333 8.60 25.43 17.32
CA LEU A 333 7.25 25.98 17.24
C LEU A 333 6.25 25.24 18.14
N THR A 334 6.33 23.90 18.21
CA THR A 334 5.41 23.13 19.07
C THR A 334 5.66 23.35 20.55
N GLN A 335 6.93 23.52 20.97
CA GLN A 335 7.27 23.86 22.35
C GLN A 335 6.71 25.25 22.74
N LYS A 336 6.88 26.25 21.88
CA LYS A 336 6.36 27.60 22.11
C LYS A 336 4.84 27.64 22.07
N ALA A 337 4.22 27.00 21.08
CA ALA A 337 2.76 26.90 21.00
C ALA A 337 2.16 26.21 22.23
N ARG A 338 2.79 25.12 22.71
CA ARG A 338 2.35 24.44 23.93
C ARG A 338 2.40 25.36 25.15
N GLN A 339 3.50 26.09 25.32
CA GLN A 339 3.63 27.08 26.40
C GLN A 339 2.50 28.12 26.34
N MET A 340 2.25 28.73 25.19
CA MET A 340 1.20 29.75 25.02
C MET A 340 -0.21 29.19 25.29
N LEU A 341 -0.48 27.96 24.84
CA LEU A 341 -1.76 27.28 25.09
C LEU A 341 -1.97 27.00 26.60
N ASP A 342 -0.91 26.54 27.28
CA ASP A 342 -0.97 26.27 28.74
C ASP A 342 -1.17 27.53 29.55
N GLU A 343 -0.45 28.61 29.22
CA GLU A 343 -0.60 29.94 29.86
C GLU A 343 -2.02 30.51 29.67
N ALA A 344 -2.67 30.19 28.53
CA ALA A 344 -4.06 30.56 28.24
C ALA A 344 -5.11 29.62 28.88
N GLY A 345 -4.68 28.53 29.53
CA GLY A 345 -5.55 27.54 30.17
C GLY A 345 -6.06 26.44 29.27
N TRP A 346 -5.52 26.31 28.03
CA TRP A 346 -5.87 25.27 27.05
C TRP A 346 -4.91 24.08 27.13
N THR A 347 -4.74 23.51 28.32
CA THR A 347 -3.78 22.42 28.60
C THR A 347 -4.09 21.13 27.88
N GLU A 348 -5.37 20.86 27.52
CA GLU A 348 -5.81 19.69 26.76
C GLU A 348 -5.82 19.90 25.25
N CYS A 349 -5.50 21.11 24.77
CA CYS A 349 -5.43 21.39 23.34
C CYS A 349 -4.34 20.56 22.68
N THR A 350 -4.70 19.79 21.64
CA THR A 350 -3.76 18.93 20.92
C THR A 350 -2.96 19.70 19.88
N ILE A 351 -1.73 19.24 19.64
CA ILE A 351 -0.87 19.79 18.59
C ILE A 351 -0.66 18.70 17.53
N THR A 352 -1.10 18.98 16.32
CA THR A 352 -0.88 18.15 15.13
C THR A 352 0.22 18.76 14.28
N VAL A 353 1.13 17.93 13.77
CA VAL A 353 2.18 18.36 12.83
C VAL A 353 2.04 17.59 11.54
N SER A 354 2.27 18.26 10.43
CA SER A 354 2.27 17.67 9.09
C SER A 354 3.38 18.28 8.24
N ASN A 355 3.56 17.74 7.01
CA ASN A 355 4.58 18.11 6.04
C ASN A 355 5.94 17.40 6.20
N SER A 356 6.35 16.73 5.13
CA SER A 356 7.67 16.11 4.93
C SER A 356 8.15 15.14 6.03
N LEU A 357 7.22 14.54 6.77
CA LEU A 357 7.51 13.63 7.87
C LEU A 357 7.78 12.20 7.37
N ASP A 358 8.73 11.55 8.03
CA ASP A 358 9.01 10.11 7.96
C ASP A 358 9.46 9.62 9.35
N GLU A 359 9.78 8.33 9.47
CA GLU A 359 10.20 7.71 10.72
C GLU A 359 11.42 8.38 11.35
N PHE A 360 12.39 8.84 10.57
CA PHE A 360 13.62 9.46 11.07
C PHE A 360 13.37 10.87 11.58
N ILE A 361 12.64 11.68 10.80
CA ILE A 361 12.27 13.05 11.21
C ILE A 361 11.39 13.03 12.46
N ILE A 362 10.44 12.10 12.53
CA ILE A 362 9.59 11.95 13.72
C ILE A 362 10.43 11.63 14.96
N GLN A 363 11.41 10.72 14.85
CA GLN A 363 12.31 10.42 15.96
C GLN A 363 13.11 11.64 16.39
N ASP A 364 13.69 12.39 15.45
CA ASP A 364 14.49 13.57 15.73
C ASP A 364 13.66 14.66 16.42
N LEU A 365 12.44 14.92 15.93
CA LEU A 365 11.53 15.88 16.57
C LEU A 365 11.23 15.50 18.03
N LEU A 366 10.96 14.22 18.27
CA LEU A 366 10.68 13.73 19.63
C LEU A 366 11.92 13.77 20.53
N LEU A 367 13.12 13.51 19.99
CA LEU A 367 14.38 13.63 20.73
C LEU A 367 14.68 15.09 21.11
N GLN A 368 14.29 16.05 20.27
CA GLN A 368 14.40 17.49 20.55
C GLN A 368 13.32 18.01 21.49
N GLY A 369 12.41 17.15 21.97
CA GLY A 369 11.37 17.51 22.93
C GLY A 369 10.15 18.19 22.32
N ALA A 370 9.91 18.02 21.01
CA ALA A 370 8.71 18.52 20.35
C ALA A 370 7.42 18.07 21.05
N GLN A 371 6.49 18.99 21.23
CA GLN A 371 5.22 18.78 21.93
C GLN A 371 4.12 18.44 20.90
N ILE A 372 4.07 17.20 20.48
CA ILE A 372 3.21 16.73 19.39
C ILE A 372 2.30 15.60 19.89
N ASN A 373 1.02 15.65 19.56
CA ASN A 373 0.03 14.61 19.86
C ASN A 373 -0.27 13.75 18.62
N THR A 374 -0.25 14.35 17.43
CA THR A 374 -0.64 13.68 16.18
C THR A 374 0.30 14.07 15.04
N PHE A 375 0.66 13.10 14.21
CA PHE A 375 1.43 13.29 13.00
C PHE A 375 0.55 13.04 11.77
N GLY A 376 0.44 14.04 10.88
CA GLY A 376 -0.15 13.90 9.56
C GLY A 376 0.94 13.60 8.54
N VAL A 377 1.09 12.35 8.11
CA VAL A 377 2.17 11.92 7.22
C VAL A 377 1.64 11.68 5.82
N GLY A 378 2.17 12.42 4.85
CA GLY A 378 1.66 12.41 3.48
C GLY A 378 2.58 11.70 2.50
N GLU A 379 3.30 12.49 1.65
CA GLU A 379 4.08 12.01 0.52
C GLU A 379 5.01 10.84 0.86
N ARG A 380 5.82 10.98 1.91
CA ARG A 380 6.87 10.00 2.23
C ARG A 380 6.31 8.66 2.68
N LEU A 381 5.07 8.62 3.19
CA LEU A 381 4.37 7.39 3.51
C LEU A 381 3.76 6.77 2.25
N ILE A 382 2.85 7.50 1.56
CA ILE A 382 2.02 6.94 0.49
C ILE A 382 2.82 6.55 -0.76
N THR A 383 4.01 7.11 -0.93
CA THR A 383 4.94 6.76 -2.03
C THR A 383 6.06 5.84 -1.58
N ALA A 384 6.17 5.54 -0.28
CA ALA A 384 7.35 4.88 0.32
C ALA A 384 8.65 5.49 -0.23
N ARG A 385 8.75 6.82 -0.19
CA ARG A 385 9.73 7.64 -0.95
C ARG A 385 11.17 7.18 -0.85
N SER A 386 11.60 6.66 0.30
CA SER A 386 12.97 6.22 0.54
C SER A 386 13.34 5.00 -0.30
N GLU A 387 12.42 4.04 -0.43
CA GLU A 387 12.57 2.85 -1.26
C GLU A 387 11.19 2.44 -1.81
N PRO A 388 10.78 2.92 -3.01
CA PRO A 388 9.42 2.80 -3.52
C PRO A 388 9.11 1.44 -4.18
N VAL A 389 9.95 0.43 -3.98
CA VAL A 389 9.80 -0.89 -4.60
C VAL A 389 9.90 -1.99 -3.54
N PHE A 390 8.85 -2.79 -3.41
CA PHE A 390 8.85 -3.96 -2.51
C PHE A 390 9.70 -5.12 -3.05
N GLY A 391 9.74 -5.28 -4.37
CA GLY A 391 10.58 -6.27 -5.05
C GLY A 391 10.09 -7.72 -4.90
N GLY A 392 8.80 -7.93 -4.69
CA GLY A 392 8.19 -9.25 -4.73
C GLY A 392 8.31 -9.90 -6.10
N VAL A 393 8.36 -11.21 -6.11
CA VAL A 393 8.46 -12.04 -7.32
C VAL A 393 7.51 -13.22 -7.23
N TYR A 394 7.04 -13.70 -8.39
CA TYR A 394 6.18 -14.87 -8.52
C TYR A 394 6.91 -15.92 -9.35
N LYS A 395 7.17 -17.10 -8.80
CA LYS A 395 8.07 -18.06 -9.44
C LYS A 395 7.55 -19.49 -9.36
N LEU A 396 7.62 -20.20 -10.50
CA LEU A 396 7.39 -21.64 -10.58
C LEU A 396 8.41 -22.35 -9.68
N VAL A 397 7.90 -23.17 -8.76
CA VAL A 397 8.72 -23.94 -7.80
C VAL A 397 8.53 -25.44 -7.91
N ALA A 398 7.43 -25.91 -8.51
CA ALA A 398 7.18 -27.31 -8.82
C ALA A 398 6.07 -27.46 -9.88
N TYR A 399 5.92 -28.66 -10.41
CA TYR A 399 4.69 -29.11 -11.10
C TYR A 399 4.35 -30.54 -10.66
N GLU A 400 3.12 -31.00 -10.95
CA GLU A 400 2.73 -32.39 -10.74
C GLU A 400 2.85 -33.18 -12.02
N ASP A 401 3.42 -34.40 -11.94
CA ASP A 401 3.45 -35.34 -13.06
C ASP A 401 2.08 -36.05 -13.22
N ASP A 402 1.95 -36.93 -14.22
CA ASP A 402 0.71 -37.64 -14.52
C ASP A 402 0.28 -38.61 -13.39
N GLN A 403 1.17 -38.93 -12.47
CA GLN A 403 0.89 -39.74 -11.26
C GLN A 403 0.56 -38.88 -10.03
N GLY A 404 0.62 -37.54 -10.17
CA GLY A 404 0.41 -36.61 -9.06
C GLY A 404 1.63 -36.42 -8.16
N ASN A 405 2.82 -36.87 -8.57
CA ASN A 405 4.04 -36.62 -7.82
C ASN A 405 4.51 -35.17 -8.05
N VAL A 406 4.89 -34.51 -6.97
CA VAL A 406 5.40 -33.13 -7.03
C VAL A 406 6.86 -33.13 -7.49
N ILE A 407 7.10 -32.61 -8.68
CA ILE A 407 8.44 -32.51 -9.31
C ILE A 407 9.00 -31.12 -9.07
N PRO A 408 10.03 -30.95 -8.25
CA PRO A 408 10.58 -29.64 -7.91
C PRO A 408 11.22 -28.96 -9.13
N LYS A 409 11.12 -27.64 -9.19
CA LYS A 409 11.73 -26.81 -10.23
C LYS A 409 12.51 -25.67 -9.60
N ILE A 410 13.66 -25.35 -10.20
CA ILE A 410 14.53 -24.27 -9.74
C ILE A 410 14.97 -23.41 -10.91
N LYS A 411 15.04 -22.12 -10.71
CA LYS A 411 15.74 -21.21 -11.61
C LYS A 411 17.13 -20.92 -11.04
N LEU A 412 18.17 -21.30 -11.75
CA LEU A 412 19.53 -20.91 -11.43
C LEU A 412 19.82 -19.51 -11.93
N SER A 413 20.69 -18.80 -11.24
CA SER A 413 21.13 -17.45 -11.57
C SER A 413 22.58 -17.27 -11.16
N GLU A 414 23.35 -16.49 -11.91
CA GLU A 414 24.69 -16.06 -11.51
C GLU A 414 24.67 -15.29 -10.16
N ASN A 415 23.60 -14.54 -9.90
CA ASN A 415 23.37 -13.94 -8.60
C ASN A 415 22.68 -14.96 -7.68
N VAL A 416 23.43 -15.48 -6.71
CA VAL A 416 22.98 -16.50 -5.75
C VAL A 416 21.71 -16.07 -5.01
N SER A 417 21.56 -14.79 -4.66
CA SER A 417 20.36 -14.27 -3.99
C SER A 417 19.08 -14.38 -4.82
N LYS A 418 19.20 -14.64 -6.13
CA LYS A 418 18.08 -14.85 -7.05
C LYS A 418 17.70 -16.32 -7.24
N ILE A 419 18.44 -17.25 -6.64
CA ILE A 419 18.12 -18.67 -6.70
C ILE A 419 16.90 -18.94 -5.81
N THR A 420 15.85 -19.49 -6.41
CA THR A 420 14.58 -19.77 -5.71
C THR A 420 14.71 -21.01 -4.80
N THR A 421 13.90 -21.09 -3.76
CA THR A 421 13.72 -22.34 -3.00
C THR A 421 12.65 -23.18 -3.72
N PRO A 422 13.02 -24.36 -4.27
CA PRO A 422 12.12 -25.21 -5.04
C PRO A 422 11.09 -25.91 -4.16
N GLN A 423 10.20 -26.68 -4.78
CA GLN A 423 9.24 -27.60 -4.16
C GLN A 423 7.97 -26.90 -3.66
N TYR A 424 6.88 -27.64 -3.55
CA TYR A 424 5.68 -27.24 -2.84
C TYR A 424 5.95 -27.27 -1.33
N LYS A 425 5.74 -26.15 -0.62
CA LYS A 425 6.26 -25.91 0.74
C LYS A 425 5.18 -25.51 1.73
N LYS A 426 5.47 -25.74 3.01
CA LYS A 426 4.78 -25.15 4.17
C LYS A 426 5.75 -24.27 4.95
N VAL A 427 5.20 -23.25 5.59
CA VAL A 427 5.94 -22.33 6.47
C VAL A 427 5.35 -22.40 7.86
N TYR A 428 6.21 -22.60 8.86
CA TYR A 428 5.85 -22.59 10.28
C TYR A 428 6.64 -21.52 11.00
N ARG A 429 5.94 -20.67 11.76
CA ARG A 429 6.59 -19.78 12.74
C ARG A 429 6.73 -20.50 14.06
N LEU A 430 7.94 -20.47 14.62
CA LEU A 430 8.31 -21.10 15.88
C LEU A 430 8.30 -20.05 16.99
N TYR A 431 7.47 -20.26 18.00
CA TYR A 431 7.35 -19.36 19.15
C TYR A 431 7.94 -20.01 20.40
N GLY A 432 8.69 -19.26 21.20
CA GLY A 432 9.18 -19.73 22.50
C GLY A 432 8.05 -20.02 23.47
N GLY A 433 8.00 -21.22 24.05
CA GLY A 433 6.92 -21.65 24.94
C GLY A 433 6.75 -20.79 26.18
N GLU A 434 7.84 -20.23 26.71
CA GLU A 434 7.83 -19.34 27.90
C GLU A 434 7.63 -17.87 27.54
N THR A 435 8.20 -17.42 26.42
CA THR A 435 8.25 -15.99 26.06
C THR A 435 7.12 -15.57 25.12
N GLY A 436 6.54 -16.52 24.39
CA GLY A 436 5.61 -16.23 23.28
C GLY A 436 6.25 -15.47 22.11
N LYS A 437 7.57 -15.21 22.15
CA LYS A 437 8.27 -14.48 21.09
C LYS A 437 8.60 -15.40 19.92
N ALA A 438 8.53 -14.85 18.70
CA ALA A 438 8.95 -15.56 17.50
C ALA A 438 10.47 -15.79 17.51
N ILE A 439 10.87 -17.04 17.30
CA ILE A 439 12.26 -17.48 17.32
C ILE A 439 12.85 -17.50 15.91
N GLY A 440 12.06 -17.93 14.94
CA GLY A 440 12.41 -18.09 13.54
C GLY A 440 11.27 -18.75 12.78
N ASP A 441 11.36 -18.72 11.46
CA ASP A 441 10.42 -19.39 10.58
C ASP A 441 11.11 -20.59 9.91
N TRP A 442 10.40 -21.68 9.79
CA TRP A 442 10.90 -22.94 9.29
C TRP A 442 10.07 -23.41 8.09
N LEU A 443 10.75 -23.53 6.95
CA LEU A 443 10.18 -23.99 5.70
C LEU A 443 10.47 -25.48 5.51
N CYS A 444 9.43 -26.24 5.16
CA CYS A 444 9.58 -27.67 4.87
C CYS A 444 8.81 -28.04 3.59
N THR A 445 9.05 -29.22 3.05
CA THR A 445 8.24 -29.76 1.95
C THR A 445 6.82 -30.03 2.43
N TYR A 446 5.83 -30.00 1.51
CA TYR A 446 4.43 -30.11 1.87
C TYR A 446 4.07 -31.42 2.60
N ASP A 447 4.80 -32.49 2.33
CA ASP A 447 4.64 -33.80 2.96
C ASP A 447 5.37 -33.94 4.31
N GLU A 448 6.09 -32.92 4.76
CA GLU A 448 6.69 -32.84 6.10
C GLU A 448 5.78 -32.04 7.05
N ASP A 449 6.03 -32.22 8.34
CA ASP A 449 5.54 -31.37 9.42
C ASP A 449 6.63 -31.21 10.50
N VAL A 450 6.35 -30.35 11.47
CA VAL A 450 7.29 -30.07 12.56
C VAL A 450 7.50 -31.30 13.43
N ASP A 451 6.44 -32.05 13.71
CA ASP A 451 6.51 -33.18 14.65
C ASP A 451 7.33 -34.36 14.09
N SER A 452 7.24 -34.62 12.78
CA SER A 452 8.08 -35.62 12.11
C SER A 452 9.58 -35.26 12.03
N ASN A 453 9.90 -33.99 12.26
CA ASN A 453 11.28 -33.46 12.22
C ASN A 453 11.87 -33.18 13.62
N ARG A 454 11.12 -33.48 14.70
CA ARG A 454 11.65 -33.35 16.08
C ARG A 454 12.75 -34.36 16.36
N ASN A 455 13.74 -33.91 17.14
CA ASN A 455 14.71 -34.78 17.75
C ASN A 455 14.04 -35.70 18.79
N PRO A 456 14.70 -36.82 19.22
CA PRO A 456 14.12 -37.73 20.21
C PRO A 456 13.76 -37.07 21.56
N ASP A 457 14.38 -35.94 21.89
CA ASP A 457 14.11 -35.16 23.11
C ASP A 457 12.97 -34.12 22.91
N GLY A 458 12.30 -34.12 21.76
CA GLY A 458 11.23 -33.21 21.41
C GLY A 458 11.69 -31.83 20.92
N SER A 459 12.99 -31.56 20.88
CA SER A 459 13.54 -30.31 20.30
C SER A 459 13.51 -30.32 18.78
N LEU A 460 13.70 -29.15 18.16
CA LEU A 460 13.89 -29.00 16.72
C LEU A 460 15.22 -28.29 16.46
N THR A 461 16.04 -28.86 15.57
CA THR A 461 17.27 -28.20 15.13
C THR A 461 17.02 -27.47 13.80
N ILE A 462 17.18 -26.17 13.82
CA ILE A 462 17.13 -25.30 12.65
C ILE A 462 18.53 -24.85 12.25
N PHE A 463 18.73 -24.47 11.00
CA PHE A 463 20.02 -24.01 10.49
C PHE A 463 19.86 -23.02 9.33
N ASP A 464 20.78 -22.08 9.27
CA ASP A 464 20.87 -21.10 8.18
C ASP A 464 21.14 -21.83 6.85
N PRO A 465 20.27 -21.73 5.82
CA PRO A 465 20.43 -22.48 4.58
C PRO A 465 21.68 -22.11 3.77
N ASP A 466 22.19 -20.88 3.94
CA ASP A 466 23.38 -20.37 3.25
C ASP A 466 24.66 -20.56 4.08
N ALA A 467 24.52 -20.78 5.40
CA ALA A 467 25.62 -20.94 6.34
C ALA A 467 25.32 -22.11 7.29
N THR A 468 25.29 -23.34 6.77
CA THR A 468 24.79 -24.56 7.44
C THR A 468 25.50 -24.94 8.75
N TRP A 469 26.66 -24.33 9.07
CA TRP A 469 27.31 -24.44 10.36
C TRP A 469 26.64 -23.63 11.47
N LYS A 470 25.85 -22.61 11.12
CA LYS A 470 25.04 -21.86 12.08
C LYS A 470 23.77 -22.66 12.36
N LYS A 471 23.77 -23.35 13.47
CA LYS A 471 22.65 -24.21 13.91
C LYS A 471 22.14 -23.75 15.27
N LYS A 472 20.84 -23.92 15.49
CA LYS A 472 20.18 -23.67 16.76
C LYS A 472 19.23 -24.82 17.07
N THR A 473 19.37 -25.43 18.24
CA THR A 473 18.43 -26.41 18.76
C THR A 473 17.43 -25.69 19.67
N ILE A 474 16.16 -25.79 19.33
CA ILE A 474 15.05 -25.10 20.01
C ILE A 474 14.32 -26.14 20.86
N HIS A 475 14.26 -25.88 22.17
CA HIS A 475 13.48 -26.63 23.14
C HIS A 475 12.25 -25.82 23.55
N ASN A 476 11.18 -26.45 24.03
CA ASN A 476 9.99 -25.82 24.55
C ASN A 476 9.44 -24.71 23.61
N PHE A 477 8.95 -25.10 22.46
CA PHE A 477 8.42 -24.18 21.45
C PHE A 477 7.05 -24.64 20.95
N VAL A 478 6.28 -23.67 20.42
CA VAL A 478 5.03 -23.87 19.69
C VAL A 478 5.25 -23.50 18.23
N ALA A 479 4.93 -24.43 17.32
CA ALA A 479 4.96 -24.16 15.88
C ALA A 479 3.55 -23.85 15.38
N LYS A 480 3.39 -22.77 14.62
CA LYS A 480 2.12 -22.40 13.98
C LYS A 480 2.33 -22.28 12.47
N PRO A 481 1.47 -22.91 11.65
CA PRO A 481 1.51 -22.68 10.20
C PRO A 481 1.21 -21.21 9.94
N LEU A 482 1.98 -20.56 9.04
CA LEU A 482 1.75 -19.17 8.66
C LEU A 482 0.75 -19.04 7.52
N GLN A 483 0.82 -19.93 6.52
CA GLN A 483 -0.13 -19.93 5.42
C GLN A 483 -1.42 -20.63 5.82
N VAL A 484 -2.54 -20.04 5.40
CA VAL A 484 -3.89 -20.60 5.53
C VAL A 484 -4.51 -20.81 4.15
N PRO A 485 -5.45 -21.78 3.99
CA PRO A 485 -6.16 -21.95 2.73
C PRO A 485 -7.08 -20.76 2.45
N ILE A 486 -6.96 -20.18 1.26
CA ILE A 486 -7.80 -19.08 0.78
C ILE A 486 -8.81 -19.60 -0.22
N PHE A 487 -8.35 -20.30 -1.26
CA PHE A 487 -9.18 -20.99 -2.23
C PHE A 487 -8.83 -22.47 -2.25
N LEU A 488 -9.82 -23.34 -2.34
CA LEU A 488 -9.66 -24.78 -2.57
C LEU A 488 -10.57 -25.21 -3.71
N GLY A 489 -9.98 -25.76 -4.77
CA GLY A 489 -10.71 -26.12 -5.99
C GLY A 489 -11.47 -24.94 -6.61
N GLY A 490 -10.89 -23.74 -6.57
CA GLY A 490 -11.48 -22.49 -7.05
C GLY A 490 -12.56 -21.87 -6.15
N LYS A 491 -12.85 -22.48 -4.99
CA LYS A 491 -13.87 -21.97 -4.04
C LYS A 491 -13.18 -21.22 -2.91
N LEU A 492 -13.66 -20.01 -2.62
CA LEU A 492 -13.23 -19.26 -1.44
C LEU A 492 -13.62 -20.00 -0.16
N VAL A 493 -12.64 -20.30 0.69
CA VAL A 493 -12.82 -20.98 1.98
C VAL A 493 -12.36 -20.11 3.17
N TYR A 494 -11.71 -18.98 2.89
CA TYR A 494 -11.22 -18.04 3.90
C TYR A 494 -12.29 -17.01 4.24
N GLN A 495 -12.50 -16.80 5.54
CA GLN A 495 -13.35 -15.71 6.02
C GLN A 495 -12.47 -14.48 6.25
N LEU A 496 -12.70 -13.42 5.48
CA LEU A 496 -12.01 -12.15 5.65
C LEU A 496 -12.37 -11.52 7.01
N PRO A 497 -11.37 -11.17 7.83
CA PRO A 497 -11.59 -10.38 9.05
C PRO A 497 -11.97 -8.93 8.68
N LYS A 498 -12.54 -8.21 9.65
CA LYS A 498 -12.72 -6.76 9.52
C LYS A 498 -11.37 -6.04 9.52
N LEU A 499 -11.30 -4.89 8.89
CA LEU A 499 -10.05 -4.16 8.76
C LEU A 499 -9.44 -3.75 10.12
N GLU A 500 -10.29 -3.41 11.10
CA GLU A 500 -9.84 -3.11 12.47
C GLU A 500 -9.25 -4.35 13.16
N GLU A 501 -9.80 -5.53 12.89
CA GLU A 501 -9.28 -6.80 13.41
C GLU A 501 -7.92 -7.12 12.80
N ILE A 502 -7.72 -6.80 11.50
CA ILE A 502 -6.43 -6.94 10.82
C ILE A 502 -5.40 -5.97 11.42
N GLN A 503 -5.78 -4.70 11.68
CA GLN A 503 -4.88 -3.72 12.33
C GLN A 503 -4.47 -4.21 13.73
N GLN A 504 -5.43 -4.68 14.54
CA GLN A 504 -5.13 -5.21 15.88
C GLN A 504 -4.25 -6.44 15.79
N TYR A 505 -4.55 -7.37 14.90
CA TYR A 505 -3.73 -8.55 14.64
C TYR A 505 -2.30 -8.17 14.24
N CYS A 506 -2.12 -7.16 13.39
CA CYS A 506 -0.80 -6.64 13.03
C CYS A 506 -0.03 -6.16 14.27
N SER A 507 -0.68 -5.38 15.14
CA SER A 507 -0.09 -4.95 16.40
C SER A 507 0.34 -6.11 17.27
N ASP A 508 -0.55 -7.10 17.47
CA ASP A 508 -0.29 -8.28 18.29
C ASP A 508 0.86 -9.13 17.72
N GLN A 509 0.92 -9.29 16.38
CA GLN A 509 2.01 -10.01 15.73
C GLN A 509 3.34 -9.27 15.85
N MET A 510 3.34 -7.94 15.74
CA MET A 510 4.53 -7.12 15.97
C MET A 510 5.06 -7.25 17.40
N ASP A 511 4.18 -7.45 18.37
CA ASP A 511 4.58 -7.67 19.77
C ASP A 511 5.23 -9.04 19.99
N THR A 512 5.03 -10.00 19.08
CA THR A 512 5.74 -11.29 19.14
C THR A 512 7.19 -11.18 18.69
N LEU A 513 7.57 -10.17 17.90
CA LEU A 513 8.95 -9.98 17.47
C LEU A 513 9.83 -9.40 18.58
N TRP A 514 11.11 -9.78 18.55
CA TRP A 514 12.14 -9.18 19.40
C TRP A 514 12.43 -7.74 18.97
N ASP A 515 12.79 -6.86 19.91
CA ASP A 515 13.04 -5.45 19.62
C ASP A 515 14.24 -5.25 18.68
N GLU A 516 15.21 -6.17 18.73
CA GLU A 516 16.37 -6.17 17.85
C GLU A 516 15.99 -6.31 16.37
N VAL A 517 14.97 -7.10 16.04
CA VAL A 517 14.44 -7.26 14.67
C VAL A 517 13.71 -6.00 14.23
N LYS A 518 13.16 -5.25 15.18
CA LYS A 518 12.35 -4.06 14.91
C LYS A 518 13.16 -2.76 14.82
N ARG A 519 14.48 -2.75 14.93
CA ARG A 519 15.32 -1.55 14.81
C ARG A 519 15.15 -0.88 13.45
N PHE A 520 15.26 0.44 13.42
CA PHE A 520 15.24 1.20 12.17
C PHE A 520 16.56 1.08 11.42
N ASP A 521 17.66 1.07 12.17
CA ASP A 521 19.02 0.93 11.68
C ASP A 521 19.63 -0.38 12.17
N ASN A 522 20.28 -1.10 11.25
CA ASN A 522 20.99 -2.36 11.53
C ASN A 522 20.13 -3.33 12.36
N PRO A 523 18.93 -3.70 11.91
CA PRO A 523 18.10 -4.68 12.60
C PRO A 523 18.80 -6.04 12.65
N HIS A 524 18.50 -6.83 13.66
CA HIS A 524 18.94 -8.22 13.70
C HIS A 524 18.22 -9.03 12.61
N ASN A 525 18.97 -9.84 11.88
CA ASN A 525 18.40 -10.75 10.88
C ASN A 525 17.51 -11.79 11.57
N TYR A 526 16.27 -11.86 11.12
CA TYR A 526 15.37 -12.92 11.53
C TYR A 526 15.70 -14.23 10.81
N TYR A 527 15.56 -15.35 11.47
CA TYR A 527 15.90 -16.66 10.91
C TYR A 527 14.76 -17.20 10.06
N VAL A 528 15.04 -17.50 8.79
CA VAL A 528 14.15 -18.19 7.86
C VAL A 528 14.90 -19.43 7.37
N ASP A 529 14.68 -20.54 8.03
CA ASP A 529 15.46 -21.75 7.90
C ASP A 529 14.71 -22.85 7.14
N LEU A 530 15.43 -23.81 6.57
CA LEU A 530 14.86 -24.89 5.78
C LEU A 530 14.92 -26.23 6.56
N SER A 531 13.95 -27.12 6.29
CA SER A 531 14.10 -28.52 6.67
C SER A 531 15.29 -29.14 5.93
N GLN A 532 15.88 -30.17 6.50
CA GLN A 532 16.99 -30.87 5.87
C GLN A 532 16.60 -31.44 4.49
N LYS A 533 15.38 -31.97 4.37
CA LYS A 533 14.85 -32.50 3.11
C LYS A 533 14.71 -31.42 2.06
N LEU A 534 14.14 -30.26 2.42
CA LEU A 534 13.98 -29.13 1.50
C LEU A 534 15.34 -28.57 1.07
N TRP A 535 16.28 -28.44 2.02
CA TRP A 535 17.64 -27.99 1.73
C TRP A 535 18.36 -28.96 0.77
N ASN A 536 18.28 -30.28 1.02
CA ASN A 536 18.86 -31.29 0.15
C ASN A 536 18.28 -31.20 -1.27
N THR A 537 16.94 -31.08 -1.38
CA THR A 537 16.26 -30.91 -2.68
C THR A 537 16.79 -29.69 -3.45
N LYS A 538 16.95 -28.54 -2.77
CA LYS A 538 17.51 -27.33 -3.37
C LYS A 538 18.95 -27.54 -3.81
N TYR A 539 19.79 -28.13 -2.97
CA TYR A 539 21.21 -28.35 -3.24
C TYR A 539 21.42 -29.36 -4.40
N ASP A 540 20.66 -30.46 -4.42
CA ASP A 540 20.72 -31.48 -5.47
C ASP A 540 20.36 -30.90 -6.83
N LEU A 541 19.31 -30.06 -6.90
CA LEU A 541 18.94 -29.38 -8.14
C LEU A 541 20.01 -28.38 -8.60
N ILE A 542 20.65 -27.66 -7.69
CA ILE A 542 21.75 -26.75 -8.03
C ILE A 542 22.93 -27.53 -8.59
N THR A 543 23.27 -28.65 -7.98
CA THR A 543 24.43 -29.47 -8.40
C THR A 543 24.16 -30.24 -9.68
N HIS A 544 22.92 -30.68 -9.90
CA HIS A 544 22.55 -31.44 -11.09
C HIS A 544 22.55 -30.58 -12.38
N HIS A 545 22.32 -29.28 -12.28
CA HIS A 545 22.30 -28.35 -13.40
C HIS A 545 23.62 -27.57 -13.59
N LYS A 546 24.67 -27.89 -12.82
CA LYS A 546 26.03 -27.41 -13.04
C LYS A 546 26.71 -28.27 -14.10
#